data_adcbc362d1c78c69099832da82c3eb3f
#
_entry.id   adcbc362d1c78c69099832da82c3eb3f
#
_cell.length_a   1.000
_cell.length_b   1.000
_cell.length_c   1.000
_cell.angle_alpha   90.00
_cell.angle_beta   90.00
_cell.angle_gamma   90.00
#
_symmetry.space_group_name_H-M   'P 1'
#
loop_
_entity.id
_entity.type
_entity.pdbx_description
1 polymer ?
#
loop_
_entity_poly.entity_id
_entity_poly.type
_entity_poly.pdbx_seq_one_letter_code
_entity_poly.pdbx_strand_id
1 'polypeptide(L)'
;HILDNIGSNGGRLPTCAVCSNDVMAIGVIRALLEHGVRVPDDISVTGFDDIPGVSNLYPPLTTVRQDFDDLGVMAMKEALFLMGDSDEPGYPASHHGVGLVSADLIIRQSVRTASRC
;
A
#
# COMPACT_ATOMS: atom_id res chain seq x y z
N HIS A 1 19.82 1.77 -8.02
CA HIS A 1 18.66 0.90 -7.78
C HIS A 1 18.83 0.16 -6.46
N ILE A 2 17.74 -0.45 -5.90
CA ILE A 2 17.80 -1.10 -4.57
C ILE A 2 18.82 -2.25 -4.56
N LEU A 3 18.90 -3.03 -5.64
CA LEU A 3 19.81 -4.17 -5.73
C LEU A 3 21.26 -3.77 -5.94
N ASP A 4 21.51 -2.65 -6.62
CA ASP A 4 22.88 -2.13 -6.84
C ASP A 4 23.49 -1.59 -5.54
N ASN A 5 22.64 -1.14 -4.59
CA ASN A 5 23.05 -0.64 -3.28
C ASN A 5 23.31 -1.75 -2.24
N ILE A 6 22.95 -2.99 -2.50
CA ILE A 6 23.24 -4.11 -1.60
C ILE A 6 24.76 -4.26 -1.39
N GLY A 7 25.55 -4.02 -2.44
CA GLY A 7 27.01 -4.03 -2.35
C GLY A 7 27.60 -2.88 -1.52
N SER A 8 26.95 -1.72 -1.46
CA SER A 8 27.47 -0.54 -0.73
C SER A 8 27.16 -0.57 0.78
N ASN A 9 26.17 -1.36 1.22
CA ASN A 9 25.77 -1.50 2.63
C ASN A 9 26.35 -2.77 3.30
N GLY A 10 27.50 -3.26 2.87
CA GLY A 10 28.12 -4.45 3.43
C GLY A 10 27.37 -5.75 3.11
N GLY A 11 26.59 -5.78 2.00
CA GLY A 11 25.88 -6.97 1.52
C GLY A 11 24.60 -7.32 2.28
N ARG A 12 24.11 -6.45 3.17
CA ARG A 12 22.88 -6.71 3.94
C ARG A 12 21.65 -6.21 3.17
N LEU A 13 20.68 -7.10 2.97
CA LEU A 13 19.33 -6.74 2.49
C LEU A 13 18.56 -5.98 3.56
N PRO A 14 17.71 -5.00 3.18
CA PRO A 14 16.70 -4.49 4.09
C PRO A 14 15.74 -5.63 4.49
N THR A 15 15.17 -5.56 5.67
CA THR A 15 14.23 -6.58 6.16
C THR A 15 12.82 -6.42 5.59
N CYS A 16 12.51 -5.22 5.09
CA CYS A 16 11.20 -4.91 4.51
C CYS A 16 11.33 -3.82 3.42
N ALA A 17 10.49 -3.94 2.39
CA ALA A 17 10.22 -2.92 1.39
C ALA A 17 8.75 -2.49 1.48
N VAL A 18 8.51 -1.23 1.83
CA VAL A 18 7.18 -0.62 1.85
C VAL A 18 6.99 0.16 0.54
N CYS A 19 6.10 -0.31 -0.30
CA CYS A 19 5.82 0.30 -1.60
C CYS A 19 4.62 1.25 -1.49
N SER A 20 4.64 2.36 -2.22
CA SER A 20 3.57 3.37 -2.17
C SER A 20 2.28 2.89 -2.84
N ASN A 21 2.34 1.85 -3.67
CA ASN A 21 1.17 1.20 -4.25
C ASN A 21 1.47 -0.26 -4.63
N ASP A 22 0.43 -1.02 -4.96
CA ASP A 22 0.53 -2.43 -5.31
C ASP A 22 1.26 -2.69 -6.62
N VAL A 23 1.14 -1.79 -7.60
CA VAL A 23 1.83 -1.93 -8.90
C VAL A 23 3.34 -1.88 -8.70
N MET A 24 3.82 -0.96 -7.85
CA MET A 24 5.24 -0.90 -7.47
C MET A 24 5.67 -2.15 -6.70
N ALA A 25 4.83 -2.63 -5.76
CA ALA A 25 5.11 -3.84 -4.99
C ALA A 25 5.26 -5.08 -5.91
N ILE A 26 4.40 -5.22 -6.92
CA ILE A 26 4.49 -6.27 -7.94
C ILE A 26 5.86 -6.22 -8.65
N GLY A 27 6.27 -5.03 -9.08
CA GLY A 27 7.57 -4.83 -9.72
C GLY A 27 8.75 -5.18 -8.81
N VAL A 28 8.67 -4.79 -7.53
CA VAL A 28 9.69 -5.12 -6.52
C VAL A 28 9.76 -6.63 -6.28
N ILE A 29 8.63 -7.31 -6.06
CA ILE A 29 8.58 -8.76 -5.86
C ILE A 29 9.19 -9.47 -7.07
N ARG A 30 8.81 -9.07 -8.28
CA ARG A 30 9.34 -9.64 -9.51
C ARG A 30 10.85 -9.51 -9.60
N ALA A 31 11.39 -8.31 -9.37
CA ALA A 31 12.82 -8.05 -9.41
C ALA A 31 13.60 -8.86 -8.35
N LEU A 32 13.05 -8.96 -7.12
CA LEU A 32 13.65 -9.75 -6.04
C LEU A 32 13.73 -11.23 -6.44
N LEU A 33 12.63 -11.81 -6.93
CA LEU A 33 12.58 -13.21 -7.36
C LEU A 33 13.56 -13.52 -8.51
N GLU A 34 13.67 -12.63 -9.49
CA GLU A 34 14.63 -12.77 -10.61
C GLU A 34 16.10 -12.77 -10.14
N HIS A 35 16.38 -12.18 -8.98
CA HIS A 35 17.71 -12.16 -8.35
C HIS A 35 17.88 -13.23 -7.25
N GLY A 36 16.93 -14.16 -7.12
CA GLY A 36 17.00 -15.26 -6.15
C GLY A 36 16.70 -14.82 -4.69
N VAL A 37 16.18 -13.62 -4.48
CA VAL A 37 15.78 -13.11 -3.16
C VAL A 37 14.34 -13.51 -2.89
N ARG A 38 14.10 -14.21 -1.77
CA ARG A 38 12.80 -14.79 -1.43
C ARG A 38 11.93 -13.80 -0.65
N VAL A 39 10.67 -13.71 -1.06
CA VAL A 39 9.63 -12.96 -0.34
C VAL A 39 8.67 -13.99 0.27
N PRO A 40 8.42 -13.96 1.58
CA PRO A 40 8.90 -13.00 2.59
C PRO A 40 10.19 -13.43 3.32
N ASP A 41 10.82 -14.57 2.96
CA ASP A 41 11.88 -15.20 3.76
C ASP A 41 13.13 -14.32 3.94
N ASP A 42 13.56 -13.65 2.89
CA ASP A 42 14.73 -12.78 2.92
C ASP A 42 14.34 -11.30 3.11
N ILE A 43 13.19 -10.88 2.55
CA ILE A 43 12.65 -9.53 2.65
C ILE A 43 11.12 -9.54 2.62
N SER A 44 10.47 -8.85 3.53
CA SER A 44 9.03 -8.60 3.49
C SER A 44 8.70 -7.48 2.49
N VAL A 45 7.56 -7.59 1.79
CA VAL A 45 7.10 -6.55 0.85
C VAL A 45 5.65 -6.20 1.16
N THR A 46 5.34 -4.91 1.20
CA THR A 46 3.96 -4.40 1.33
C THR A 46 3.63 -3.45 0.20
N GLY A 47 2.35 -3.41 -0.17
CA GLY A 47 1.78 -2.48 -1.14
C GLY A 47 0.75 -1.54 -0.50
N PHE A 48 -0.05 -0.91 -1.36
CA PHE A 48 -1.16 -0.02 -1.02
C PHE A 48 -2.15 -0.02 -2.18
N ASP A 49 -3.45 0.05 -1.92
CA ASP A 49 -4.65 0.09 -2.77
C ASP A 49 -5.48 -1.20 -2.79
N ASP A 50 -4.91 -2.38 -2.58
CA ASP A 50 -5.56 -3.70 -2.73
C ASP A 50 -6.22 -3.89 -4.10
N ILE A 51 -5.47 -3.59 -5.16
CA ILE A 51 -5.98 -3.72 -6.53
C ILE A 51 -6.36 -5.17 -6.88
N PRO A 52 -7.31 -5.40 -7.79
CA PRO A 52 -7.71 -6.73 -8.21
C PRO A 52 -6.51 -7.59 -8.66
N GLY A 53 -6.43 -8.79 -8.11
CA GLY A 53 -5.40 -9.77 -8.48
C GLY A 53 -4.19 -9.86 -7.54
N VAL A 54 -3.94 -8.89 -6.64
CA VAL A 54 -2.79 -8.96 -5.71
C VAL A 54 -2.88 -10.09 -4.70
N SER A 55 -4.09 -10.57 -4.42
CA SER A 55 -4.33 -11.78 -3.63
C SER A 55 -3.90 -13.07 -4.33
N ASN A 56 -3.77 -13.04 -5.65
CA ASN A 56 -3.40 -14.19 -6.49
C ASN A 56 -1.90 -14.19 -6.87
N LEU A 57 -1.15 -13.22 -6.39
CA LEU A 57 0.31 -13.20 -6.55
C LEU A 57 0.97 -14.35 -5.77
N TYR A 58 2.21 -14.63 -6.09
CA TYR A 58 3.03 -15.55 -5.33
C TYR A 58 4.31 -14.84 -4.86
N PRO A 59 4.40 -14.55 -3.54
CA PRO A 59 3.37 -14.72 -2.51
C PRO A 59 2.22 -13.69 -2.64
N PRO A 60 1.03 -13.99 -2.09
CA PRO A 60 -0.07 -13.03 -2.00
C PRO A 60 0.36 -11.77 -1.26
N LEU A 61 0.05 -10.59 -1.83
CA LEU A 61 0.57 -9.31 -1.35
C LEU A 61 -0.21 -8.78 -0.14
N THR A 62 0.51 -8.47 0.93
CA THR A 62 0.03 -7.65 2.05
C THR A 62 -0.07 -6.20 1.60
N THR A 63 -1.21 -5.57 1.81
CA THR A 63 -1.50 -4.23 1.31
C THR A 63 -2.49 -3.49 2.20
N VAL A 64 -2.73 -2.23 1.92
CA VAL A 64 -3.77 -1.43 2.56
C VAL A 64 -4.92 -1.27 1.58
N ARG A 65 -6.13 -1.65 2.00
CA ARG A 65 -7.35 -1.47 1.21
C ARG A 65 -7.98 -0.13 1.53
N GLN A 66 -8.21 0.67 0.52
CA GLN A 66 -9.02 1.87 0.58
C GLN A 66 -10.43 1.56 0.09
N ASP A 67 -11.44 2.17 0.72
CA ASP A 67 -12.81 2.16 0.19
C ASP A 67 -12.96 3.27 -0.85
N PHE A 68 -12.72 2.90 -2.13
CA PHE A 68 -12.82 3.85 -3.24
C PHE A 68 -14.25 4.30 -3.51
N ASP A 69 -15.25 3.48 -3.17
CA ASP A 69 -16.66 3.84 -3.33
C ASP A 69 -17.04 4.94 -2.33
N ASP A 70 -16.73 4.75 -1.05
CA ASP A 70 -16.92 5.76 -0.03
C ASP A 70 -16.11 7.03 -0.32
N LEU A 71 -14.86 6.90 -0.75
CA LEU A 71 -14.02 8.03 -1.11
C LEU A 71 -14.64 8.83 -2.26
N GLY A 72 -15.16 8.16 -3.29
CA GLY A 72 -15.82 8.80 -4.42
C GLY A 72 -17.11 9.51 -4.01
N VAL A 73 -17.93 8.88 -3.17
CA VAL A 73 -19.17 9.48 -2.63
C VAL A 73 -18.86 10.72 -1.81
N MET A 74 -17.88 10.66 -0.90
CA MET A 74 -17.48 11.81 -0.07
C MET A 74 -16.93 12.96 -0.91
N ALA A 75 -16.08 12.66 -1.88
CA ALA A 75 -15.51 13.68 -2.78
C ALA A 75 -16.61 14.39 -3.59
N MET A 76 -17.59 13.64 -4.11
CA MET A 76 -18.71 14.22 -4.86
C MET A 76 -19.61 15.08 -3.96
N LYS A 77 -19.95 14.60 -2.76
CA LYS A 77 -20.75 15.38 -1.79
C LYS A 77 -20.06 16.70 -1.45
N GLU A 78 -18.75 16.65 -1.22
CA GLU A 78 -17.99 17.86 -0.91
C GLU A 78 -17.96 18.82 -2.09
N ALA A 79 -17.79 18.33 -3.32
CA ALA A 79 -17.84 19.16 -4.51
C ALA A 79 -19.19 19.86 -4.66
N LEU A 80 -20.30 19.15 -4.48
CA LEU A 80 -21.65 19.72 -4.53
C LEU A 80 -21.89 20.77 -3.43
N PHE A 81 -21.41 20.50 -2.21
CA PHE A 81 -21.47 21.46 -1.12
C PHE A 81 -20.70 22.75 -1.44
N LEU A 82 -19.47 22.63 -1.95
CA LEU A 82 -18.66 23.80 -2.35
C LEU A 82 -19.25 24.60 -3.52
N MET A 83 -20.01 23.94 -4.40
CA MET A 83 -20.74 24.56 -5.50
C MET A 83 -22.05 25.23 -5.06
N GLY A 84 -22.50 24.99 -3.83
CA GLY A 84 -23.77 25.51 -3.30
C GLY A 84 -25.01 24.69 -3.71
N ASP A 85 -24.80 23.50 -4.28
CA ASP A 85 -25.88 22.59 -4.70
C ASP A 85 -26.28 21.59 -3.60
N SER A 86 -25.65 21.66 -2.42
CA SER A 86 -25.97 20.83 -1.25
C SER A 86 -25.76 21.63 0.04
N ASP A 87 -26.63 21.41 1.03
CA ASP A 87 -26.51 21.99 2.37
C ASP A 87 -25.64 21.11 3.30
N GLU A 88 -25.28 19.89 2.87
CA GLU A 88 -24.50 18.94 3.66
C GLU A 88 -23.10 18.76 3.07
N PRO A 89 -22.02 19.02 3.86
CA PRO A 89 -20.66 18.73 3.45
C PRO A 89 -20.41 17.22 3.32
N GLY A 90 -19.47 16.85 2.47
CA GLY A 90 -19.08 15.44 2.26
C GLY A 90 -18.40 14.79 3.48
N TYR A 91 -17.91 15.62 4.41
CA TYR A 91 -17.22 15.16 5.62
C TYR A 91 -17.55 16.10 6.81
N PRO A 92 -17.39 15.63 8.07
CA PRO A 92 -17.64 16.46 9.25
C PRO A 92 -16.75 17.71 9.30
N ALA A 93 -17.33 18.85 9.62
CA ALA A 93 -16.65 20.17 9.69
C ALA A 93 -15.45 20.21 10.67
N SER A 94 -15.30 19.22 11.54
CA SER A 94 -14.21 19.11 12.52
C SER A 94 -12.82 18.80 11.92
N HIS A 95 -12.74 18.49 10.63
CA HIS A 95 -11.49 18.08 9.98
C HIS A 95 -10.75 19.18 9.22
N HIS A 96 -11.03 20.45 9.49
CA HIS A 96 -10.34 21.61 8.89
C HIS A 96 -10.22 21.54 7.35
N GLY A 97 -11.28 21.10 6.69
CA GLY A 97 -11.30 20.98 5.22
C GLY A 97 -10.63 19.69 4.69
N VAL A 98 -10.36 18.71 5.54
CA VAL A 98 -9.80 17.40 5.14
C VAL A 98 -10.81 16.30 5.41
N GLY A 99 -11.29 15.63 4.37
CA GLY A 99 -12.07 14.42 4.47
C GLY A 99 -11.14 13.20 4.70
N LEU A 100 -11.53 12.34 5.65
CA LEU A 100 -10.80 11.09 5.94
C LEU A 100 -11.74 9.90 5.73
N VAL A 101 -11.29 8.96 4.91
CA VAL A 101 -11.92 7.63 4.76
C VAL A 101 -11.03 6.60 5.45
N SER A 102 -11.64 5.66 6.17
CA SER A 102 -10.90 4.58 6.82
C SER A 102 -10.26 3.66 5.77
N ALA A 103 -9.11 3.12 6.12
CA ALA A 103 -8.43 2.12 5.30
C ALA A 103 -8.09 0.89 6.16
N ASP A 104 -8.14 -0.29 5.56
CA ASP A 104 -7.91 -1.57 6.23
C ASP A 104 -6.57 -2.17 5.84
N LEU A 105 -5.79 -2.61 6.83
CA LEU A 105 -4.58 -3.40 6.58
C LEU A 105 -4.97 -4.85 6.27
N ILE A 106 -4.70 -5.29 5.05
CA ILE A 106 -4.95 -6.65 4.57
C ILE A 106 -3.65 -7.45 4.63
N ILE A 107 -3.49 -8.23 5.68
CA ILE A 107 -2.30 -9.05 5.88
C ILE A 107 -2.41 -10.33 5.05
N ARG A 108 -1.38 -10.60 4.22
CA ARG A 108 -1.24 -11.82 3.42
C ARG A 108 0.16 -12.43 3.61
N GLN A 109 0.68 -13.14 2.60
CA GLN A 109 1.90 -13.95 2.72
C GLN A 109 3.20 -13.25 2.29
N SER A 110 3.14 -12.00 1.84
CA SER A 110 4.33 -11.23 1.45
C SER A 110 5.11 -10.63 2.61
N VAL A 111 4.64 -10.83 3.83
CA VAL A 111 5.30 -10.37 5.07
C VAL A 111 5.48 -11.51 6.05
N ARG A 112 6.51 -11.39 6.89
CA ARG A 112 6.75 -12.28 8.03
C ARG A 112 7.13 -11.47 9.26
N THR A 113 7.02 -12.10 10.42
CA THR A 113 7.54 -11.52 11.67
C THR A 113 9.04 -11.32 11.56
N ALA A 114 9.53 -10.12 11.89
CA ALA A 114 10.95 -9.85 11.96
C ALA A 114 11.58 -10.73 13.05
N SER A 115 12.60 -11.52 12.70
CA SER A 115 13.42 -12.17 13.71
C SER A 115 14.15 -11.07 14.48
N ARG A 116 13.98 -11.03 15.80
CA ARG A 116 14.81 -10.16 16.65
C ARG A 116 16.26 -10.55 16.45
N CYS A 117 17.09 -9.59 16.04
CA CYS A 117 18.53 -9.73 16.07
C CYS A 117 19.02 -9.82 17.52
#